data_200d3ca5f2b7f8db3f16574c6c222469
#
_entry.id   200d3ca5f2b7f8db3f16574c6c222469
#
_cell.length_a   1.000
_cell.length_b   1.000
_cell.length_c   1.000
_cell.angle_alpha   90.00
_cell.angle_beta   90.00
_cell.angle_gamma   90.00
#
_symmetry.space_group_name_H-M   'P 1'
#
loop_
_entity.id
_entity.type
_entity.pdbx_description
1 polymer ?
#
loop_
_entity_poly.entity_id
_entity_poly.type
_entity_poly.pdbx_seq_one_letter_code
_entity_poly.pdbx_strand_id
1 'polypeptide(L)'
;MNKFTKIISFGTVVIIVIFLIVNLNPEPVEEITVGELLKKYFSSHVIKKSNNLDFDTYFTKNDIIRHNQKLQIQDEVRFELSSEKLELYEKLKPNKNTIVIYPIFTSAAYSDNGFYDYYSGDCDESCLKDISFENPEFTYDSSGITTQILHILGYDFITDIDVDKNPKILQNYETVILLHNEYVTQKMFDAITAHTNLIFLSPNALYAEIEVNYDNNTIELIHGHDYPPGVSNAFDYEIEEQFHEYEYDNECLEWEFIEIKNGYHLNCYPDGSIHYNLELIAKIKDL
;
A
#
# COMPACT_ATOMS: atom_id res chain seq x y z
N MET A 1 60.59 4.82 -39.12
CA MET A 1 59.09 4.79 -39.07
C MET A 1 58.64 4.23 -37.73
N ASN A 2 57.92 5.03 -37.01
CA ASN A 2 57.83 5.11 -35.57
C ASN A 2 57.17 3.94 -34.86
N LYS A 3 57.90 3.35 -33.87
CA LYS A 3 57.38 2.39 -32.89
C LYS A 3 56.55 3.03 -31.76
N PHE A 4 56.29 4.33 -31.83
CA PHE A 4 55.60 5.08 -30.77
C PHE A 4 54.07 5.19 -30.91
N THR A 5 53.50 4.81 -32.07
CA THR A 5 52.08 5.03 -32.35
C THR A 5 51.18 3.84 -31.96
N LYS A 6 51.76 2.71 -31.46
CA LYS A 6 50.98 1.53 -31.08
C LYS A 6 50.68 1.38 -29.57
N ILE A 7 51.29 2.22 -28.71
CA ILE A 7 51.12 2.08 -27.25
C ILE A 7 49.97 2.96 -26.73
N ILE A 8 49.57 4.03 -27.44
CA ILE A 8 48.49 4.94 -27.02
C ILE A 8 47.10 4.33 -27.27
N SER A 9 46.96 3.40 -28.20
CA SER A 9 45.68 2.77 -28.53
C SER A 9 45.18 1.73 -27.50
N PHE A 10 46.08 1.07 -26.75
CA PHE A 10 45.70 0.05 -25.79
C PHE A 10 45.29 0.61 -24.43
N GLY A 11 45.92 1.68 -24.00
CA GLY A 11 45.59 2.38 -22.72
C GLY A 11 44.22 3.06 -22.73
N THR A 12 43.87 3.66 -23.90
CA THR A 12 42.57 4.38 -24.02
C THR A 12 41.36 3.43 -24.07
N VAL A 13 41.50 2.26 -24.68
CA VAL A 13 40.43 1.25 -24.72
C VAL A 13 40.19 0.60 -23.36
N VAL A 14 41.25 0.35 -22.58
CA VAL A 14 41.15 -0.22 -21.23
C VAL A 14 40.50 0.79 -20.26
N ILE A 15 40.83 2.08 -20.38
CA ILE A 15 40.21 3.14 -19.53
C ILE A 15 38.73 3.34 -19.88
N ILE A 16 38.35 3.29 -21.16
CA ILE A 16 36.94 3.40 -21.57
C ILE A 16 36.13 2.17 -21.12
N VAL A 17 36.70 0.96 -21.19
CA VAL A 17 36.02 -0.26 -20.70
C VAL A 17 35.88 -0.26 -19.18
N ILE A 18 36.88 0.23 -18.44
CA ILE A 18 36.78 0.38 -16.97
C ILE A 18 35.75 1.45 -16.61
N PHE A 19 35.68 2.57 -17.36
CA PHE A 19 34.67 3.63 -17.13
C PHE A 19 33.25 3.18 -17.46
N LEU A 20 33.06 2.32 -18.47
CA LEU A 20 31.78 1.72 -18.82
C LEU A 20 31.35 0.64 -17.81
N ILE A 21 32.29 -0.12 -17.25
CA ILE A 21 31.97 -1.17 -16.24
C ILE A 21 31.64 -0.52 -14.89
N VAL A 22 32.24 0.60 -14.52
CA VAL A 22 31.94 1.31 -13.27
C VAL A 22 30.56 2.00 -13.30
N ASN A 23 30.07 2.36 -14.51
CA ASN A 23 28.74 2.97 -14.67
C ASN A 23 27.60 1.96 -14.94
N LEU A 24 27.89 0.64 -14.96
CA LEU A 24 26.89 -0.41 -15.17
C LEU A 24 26.50 -1.19 -13.90
N ASN A 25 27.07 -0.84 -12.75
CA ASN A 25 26.54 -1.30 -11.48
C ASN A 25 25.53 -0.24 -10.98
N PRO A 26 24.23 -0.46 -11.08
CA PRO A 26 23.29 0.37 -10.36
C PRO A 26 23.66 0.32 -8.88
N GLU A 27 23.74 1.46 -8.22
CA GLU A 27 23.85 1.49 -6.78
C GLU A 27 22.70 0.64 -6.21
N PRO A 28 22.95 -0.18 -5.17
CA PRO A 28 21.87 -0.92 -4.55
C PRO A 28 20.80 0.08 -4.13
N VAL A 29 19.60 -0.07 -4.67
CA VAL A 29 18.43 0.68 -4.22
C VAL A 29 18.28 0.33 -2.74
N GLU A 30 18.47 1.31 -1.88
CA GLU A 30 18.27 1.15 -0.43
C GLU A 30 16.81 0.75 -0.23
N GLU A 31 16.55 -0.44 0.30
CA GLU A 31 15.19 -0.89 0.62
C GLU A 31 14.67 -0.02 1.75
N ILE A 32 13.80 0.92 1.42
CA ILE A 32 13.17 1.83 2.38
C ILE A 32 12.00 1.10 3.04
N THR A 33 12.04 0.97 4.35
CA THR A 33 10.93 0.37 5.11
C THR A 33 9.67 1.26 5.11
N VAL A 34 8.49 0.67 5.31
CA VAL A 34 7.23 1.43 5.46
C VAL A 34 7.34 2.47 6.57
N GLY A 35 8.01 2.15 7.69
CA GLY A 35 8.24 3.10 8.78
C GLY A 35 9.11 4.31 8.37
N GLU A 36 10.09 4.13 7.48
CA GLU A 36 10.91 5.23 6.95
C GLU A 36 10.12 6.07 5.93
N LEU A 37 9.29 5.44 5.10
CA LEU A 37 8.36 6.12 4.20
C LEU A 37 7.38 7.00 4.98
N LEU A 38 6.72 6.45 6.00
CA LEU A 38 5.82 7.19 6.90
C LEU A 38 6.54 8.38 7.55
N LYS A 39 7.73 8.17 8.11
CA LYS A 39 8.53 9.22 8.73
C LYS A 39 8.91 10.33 7.72
N LYS A 40 9.25 9.96 6.49
CA LYS A 40 9.59 10.91 5.43
C LYS A 40 8.35 11.70 5.01
N TYR A 41 7.22 11.03 4.78
CA TYR A 41 5.97 11.63 4.34
C TYR A 41 5.41 12.62 5.35
N PHE A 42 5.35 12.23 6.64
CA PHE A 42 4.79 13.05 7.71
C PHE A 42 5.80 13.94 8.44
N SER A 43 7.05 14.04 8.00
CA SER A 43 8.10 14.80 8.69
C SER A 43 7.85 16.30 8.78
N SER A 44 7.06 16.88 7.86
CA SER A 44 6.74 18.30 7.77
C SER A 44 5.46 18.70 8.54
N HIS A 45 4.72 17.74 9.08
CA HIS A 45 3.39 17.96 9.64
C HIS A 45 3.47 18.33 11.11
N VAL A 46 3.29 19.58 11.42
CA VAL A 46 3.11 20.03 12.82
C VAL A 46 2.09 21.14 12.82
N ILE A 47 0.96 21.03 13.55
CA ILE A 47 0.38 22.25 14.08
C ILE A 47 -0.80 22.11 15.02
N LYS A 48 -1.58 21.06 15.07
CA LYS A 48 -2.64 21.03 16.07
C LYS A 48 -2.92 19.64 16.58
N LYS A 49 -2.79 19.48 17.91
CA LYS A 49 -3.23 18.30 18.63
C LYS A 49 -4.75 18.39 18.85
N SER A 50 -5.50 17.36 18.46
CA SER A 50 -6.87 17.15 18.93
C SER A 50 -6.84 16.28 20.17
N ASN A 51 -7.45 16.72 21.26
CA ASN A 51 -7.42 16.01 22.55
C ASN A 51 -8.59 15.03 22.74
N ASN A 52 -9.47 14.88 21.75
CA ASN A 52 -10.72 14.12 21.89
C ASN A 52 -10.73 12.79 21.12
N LEU A 53 -9.60 12.38 20.54
CA LEU A 53 -9.48 11.16 19.77
C LEU A 53 -8.72 10.09 20.57
N ASP A 54 -8.83 8.85 20.13
CA ASP A 54 -8.09 7.74 20.72
C ASP A 54 -6.59 7.83 20.50
N PHE A 55 -6.16 8.59 19.49
CA PHE A 55 -4.76 8.90 19.19
C PHE A 55 -4.53 10.41 19.16
N ASP A 56 -3.32 10.83 19.47
CA ASP A 56 -2.91 12.22 19.27
C ASP A 56 -2.83 12.49 17.77
N THR A 57 -3.60 13.47 17.29
CA THR A 57 -3.75 13.74 15.86
C THR A 57 -3.11 15.09 15.52
N TYR A 58 -2.26 15.09 14.50
CA TYR A 58 -1.53 16.26 14.01
C TYR A 58 -1.87 16.51 12.54
N PHE A 59 -2.09 17.76 12.20
CA PHE A 59 -2.36 18.20 10.83
C PHE A 59 -1.72 19.57 10.57
N THR A 60 -1.49 19.93 9.32
CA THR A 60 -0.97 21.24 8.92
C THR A 60 -2.10 22.23 8.71
N LYS A 61 -1.77 23.53 8.61
CA LYS A 61 -2.79 24.55 8.26
C LYS A 61 -3.33 24.37 6.83
N ASN A 62 -2.54 23.76 5.97
CA ASN A 62 -2.90 23.56 4.57
C ASN A 62 -3.94 22.44 4.42
N ASP A 63 -3.96 21.49 5.39
CA ASP A 63 -4.91 20.38 5.42
C ASP A 63 -6.33 20.78 5.81
N ILE A 64 -6.51 22.07 6.21
CA ILE A 64 -7.81 22.58 6.59
C ILE A 64 -8.40 23.39 5.45
N ILE A 65 -9.24 22.77 4.63
CA ILE A 65 -9.99 23.46 3.59
C ILE A 65 -11.37 23.80 4.09
N ARG A 66 -11.81 25.04 3.78
CA ARG A 66 -13.20 25.45 3.97
C ARG A 66 -14.00 25.14 2.71
N HIS A 67 -14.72 24.04 2.74
CA HIS A 67 -15.70 23.75 1.71
C HIS A 67 -17.11 24.00 2.26
N ASN A 68 -17.89 24.89 1.61
CA ASN A 68 -19.29 25.19 1.97
C ASN A 68 -19.50 25.50 3.47
N GLN A 69 -18.61 26.29 4.08
CA GLN A 69 -18.62 26.66 5.51
C GLN A 69 -18.38 25.49 6.50
N LYS A 70 -18.11 24.28 6.04
CA LYS A 70 -17.62 23.19 6.87
C LYS A 70 -16.10 23.12 6.75
N LEU A 71 -15.43 22.90 7.91
CA LEU A 71 -14.02 22.57 7.92
C LEU A 71 -13.90 21.11 7.50
N GLN A 72 -13.26 20.87 6.37
CA GLN A 72 -12.81 19.54 5.97
C GLN A 72 -11.31 19.47 6.19
N ILE A 73 -10.85 18.39 6.82
CA ILE A 73 -9.45 18.04 6.89
C ILE A 73 -9.18 17.24 5.65
N GLN A 74 -8.32 17.74 4.76
CA GLN A 74 -7.82 16.96 3.61
C GLN A 74 -6.50 16.30 3.98
N ASP A 75 -6.47 15.05 3.79
CA ASP A 75 -5.49 14.05 3.36
C ASP A 75 -4.21 13.82 4.19
N GLU A 76 -3.60 14.75 4.85
CA GLU A 76 -2.32 14.53 5.50
C GLU A 76 -2.39 14.65 7.02
N VAL A 77 -2.96 13.64 7.68
CA VAL A 77 -3.08 13.59 9.13
C VAL A 77 -2.05 12.62 9.70
N ARG A 78 -1.23 13.09 10.65
CA ARG A 78 -0.30 12.25 11.39
C ARG A 78 -0.89 11.85 12.74
N PHE A 79 -0.74 10.59 13.10
CA PHE A 79 -1.15 10.04 14.38
C PHE A 79 0.05 9.68 15.25
N GLU A 80 -0.11 9.85 16.56
CA GLU A 80 0.84 9.39 17.58
C GLU A 80 0.10 8.74 18.74
N LEU A 81 0.78 7.89 19.51
CA LEU A 81 0.22 7.32 20.72
C LEU A 81 0.08 8.40 21.80
N SER A 82 -1.11 8.53 22.36
CA SER A 82 -1.33 9.43 23.51
C SER A 82 -0.69 8.85 24.76
N SER A 83 0.11 9.68 25.46
CA SER A 83 0.75 9.27 26.71
C SER A 83 -0.24 8.89 27.83
N GLU A 84 -1.50 9.34 27.72
CA GLU A 84 -2.56 9.04 28.69
C GLU A 84 -3.19 7.67 28.48
N LYS A 85 -2.96 7.01 27.33
CA LYS A 85 -3.61 5.76 26.92
C LYS A 85 -2.62 4.60 26.70
N LEU A 86 -1.37 4.70 27.13
CA LEU A 86 -0.33 3.70 26.88
C LEU A 86 -0.72 2.28 27.31
N GLU A 87 -1.36 2.13 28.49
CA GLU A 87 -1.82 0.82 28.96
C GLU A 87 -2.90 0.18 28.07
N LEU A 88 -3.69 1.00 27.39
CA LEU A 88 -4.70 0.54 26.44
C LEU A 88 -4.01 0.05 25.15
N TYR A 89 -3.05 0.81 24.63
CA TYR A 89 -2.33 0.42 23.41
C TYR A 89 -1.54 -0.86 23.59
N GLU A 90 -0.95 -1.12 24.77
CA GLU A 90 -0.28 -2.38 25.04
C GLU A 90 -1.21 -3.61 24.86
N LYS A 91 -2.51 -3.43 25.07
CA LYS A 91 -3.51 -4.49 24.85
C LYS A 91 -3.91 -4.64 23.39
N LEU A 92 -3.61 -3.66 22.55
CA LEU A 92 -3.96 -3.63 21.12
C LEU A 92 -2.77 -4.06 20.22
N LYS A 93 -1.58 -4.24 20.80
CA LYS A 93 -0.41 -4.76 20.07
C LYS A 93 -0.67 -6.16 19.52
N PRO A 94 -0.08 -6.52 18.38
CA PRO A 94 -0.21 -7.87 17.86
C PRO A 94 0.33 -8.90 18.88
N ASN A 95 -0.37 -10.00 19.03
CA ASN A 95 0.01 -11.09 19.95
C ASN A 95 0.52 -12.33 19.19
N LYS A 96 0.52 -12.29 17.87
CA LYS A 96 0.98 -13.31 16.93
C LYS A 96 2.09 -12.74 16.07
N ASN A 97 2.82 -13.60 15.39
CA ASN A 97 3.76 -13.20 14.34
C ASN A 97 2.96 -12.74 13.10
N THR A 98 2.51 -11.49 13.13
CA THR A 98 1.61 -10.88 12.15
C THR A 98 2.36 -9.91 11.26
N ILE A 99 2.10 -9.97 9.95
CA ILE A 99 2.61 -9.02 8.97
C ILE A 99 1.47 -8.31 8.26
N VAL A 100 1.64 -7.02 8.00
CA VAL A 100 0.72 -6.21 7.21
C VAL A 100 1.33 -5.93 5.84
N ILE A 101 0.58 -6.11 4.76
CA ILE A 101 1.02 -5.79 3.40
C ILE A 101 0.55 -4.39 3.04
N TYR A 102 1.49 -3.45 2.88
CA TYR A 102 1.19 -2.09 2.42
C TYR A 102 1.00 -2.06 0.90
N PRO A 103 -0.11 -1.44 0.39
CA PRO A 103 -0.51 -1.49 -1.01
C PRO A 103 0.14 -0.39 -1.87
N ILE A 104 1.41 -0.53 -2.26
CA ILE A 104 2.10 0.42 -3.16
C ILE A 104 1.46 0.45 -4.54
N PHE A 105 1.11 -0.72 -5.09
CA PHE A 105 0.52 -0.80 -6.43
C PHE A 105 -0.87 -0.16 -6.48
N THR A 106 -1.69 -0.36 -5.45
CA THR A 106 -2.98 0.32 -5.33
C THR A 106 -2.79 1.83 -5.17
N SER A 107 -1.83 2.27 -4.35
CA SER A 107 -1.49 3.69 -4.25
C SER A 107 -1.16 4.31 -5.61
N ALA A 108 -0.36 3.61 -6.42
CA ALA A 108 -0.02 4.07 -7.77
C ALA A 108 -1.25 4.09 -8.71
N ALA A 109 -2.11 3.06 -8.63
CA ALA A 109 -3.32 2.95 -9.45
C ALA A 109 -4.30 4.12 -9.23
N TYR A 110 -4.34 4.67 -8.01
CA TYR A 110 -5.18 5.81 -7.62
C TYR A 110 -4.46 7.17 -7.71
N SER A 111 -3.20 7.22 -8.11
CA SER A 111 -2.47 8.48 -8.29
C SER A 111 -2.96 9.24 -9.54
N ASP A 112 -2.56 10.51 -9.65
CA ASP A 112 -2.84 11.34 -10.84
C ASP A 112 -2.37 10.62 -12.11
N ASN A 113 -3.23 10.53 -13.12
CA ASN A 113 -3.08 9.75 -14.35
C ASN A 113 -2.97 8.22 -14.11
N GLY A 114 -3.45 7.72 -12.99
CA GLY A 114 -3.56 6.31 -12.68
C GLY A 114 -4.80 5.66 -13.28
N PHE A 115 -5.05 4.39 -12.91
CA PHE A 115 -6.16 3.61 -13.47
C PHE A 115 -7.53 4.25 -13.18
N TYR A 116 -7.67 4.95 -12.04
CA TYR A 116 -8.91 5.57 -11.65
C TYR A 116 -9.33 6.71 -12.59
N ASP A 117 -8.40 7.44 -13.18
CA ASP A 117 -8.68 8.48 -14.17
C ASP A 117 -9.27 7.90 -15.47
N TYR A 118 -8.90 6.66 -15.82
CA TYR A 118 -9.55 5.95 -16.92
C TYR A 118 -11.03 5.64 -16.60
N TYR A 119 -11.32 5.12 -15.39
CA TYR A 119 -12.69 4.79 -15.00
C TYR A 119 -13.58 6.01 -14.84
N SER A 120 -13.04 7.14 -14.39
CA SER A 120 -13.75 8.42 -14.30
C SER A 120 -14.03 9.06 -15.68
N GLY A 121 -13.32 8.60 -16.71
CA GLY A 121 -13.40 9.14 -18.07
C GLY A 121 -12.53 10.38 -18.31
N ASP A 122 -11.61 10.67 -17.40
CA ASP A 122 -10.68 11.80 -17.49
C ASP A 122 -9.46 11.44 -18.34
N CYS A 123 -9.22 10.16 -18.60
CA CYS A 123 -8.11 9.65 -19.38
C CYS A 123 -8.54 8.47 -20.26
N ASP A 124 -7.82 8.22 -21.36
CA ASP A 124 -8.02 7.05 -22.22
C ASP A 124 -7.22 5.83 -21.72
N GLU A 125 -7.15 4.74 -22.51
CA GLU A 125 -6.41 3.51 -22.15
C GLU A 125 -4.91 3.73 -21.86
N SER A 126 -4.36 4.92 -22.08
CA SER A 126 -2.99 5.22 -21.71
C SER A 126 -2.78 5.28 -20.19
N CYS A 127 -3.84 5.60 -19.44
CA CYS A 127 -3.84 5.56 -17.97
C CYS A 127 -3.96 4.13 -17.39
N LEU A 128 -4.00 3.10 -18.22
CA LEU A 128 -3.95 1.71 -17.79
C LEU A 128 -2.55 1.10 -17.96
N LYS A 129 -1.56 1.90 -18.43
CA LYS A 129 -0.22 1.43 -18.81
C LYS A 129 0.87 2.33 -18.27
N ASP A 130 1.97 1.70 -17.89
CA ASP A 130 3.19 2.41 -17.45
C ASP A 130 2.96 3.41 -16.30
N ILE A 131 2.04 3.08 -15.39
CA ILE A 131 1.78 3.92 -14.21
C ILE A 131 2.91 3.73 -13.19
N SER A 132 3.57 4.83 -12.83
CA SER A 132 4.72 4.81 -11.92
C SER A 132 4.32 4.55 -10.48
N PHE A 133 5.09 3.72 -9.75
CA PHE A 133 4.92 3.46 -8.32
C PHE A 133 6.12 3.92 -7.46
N GLU A 134 6.91 4.88 -7.94
CA GLU A 134 8.11 5.37 -7.23
C GLU A 134 7.81 6.18 -5.97
N ASN A 135 6.67 6.84 -5.92
CA ASN A 135 6.27 7.72 -4.82
C ASN A 135 4.92 7.30 -4.24
N PRO A 136 4.89 6.30 -3.35
CA PRO A 136 3.64 5.88 -2.72
C PRO A 136 3.05 7.02 -1.88
N GLU A 137 1.75 7.23 -2.01
CA GLU A 137 0.99 8.20 -1.25
C GLU A 137 0.20 7.49 -0.15
N PHE A 138 0.22 8.03 1.08
CA PHE A 138 -0.53 7.49 2.21
C PHE A 138 -1.94 8.11 2.28
N THR A 139 -2.66 8.00 1.18
CA THR A 139 -4.03 8.49 1.04
C THR A 139 -5.05 7.48 1.57
N TYR A 140 -6.32 7.88 1.57
CA TYR A 140 -7.43 6.99 1.89
C TYR A 140 -7.44 5.73 1.01
N ASP A 141 -7.21 5.89 -0.29
CA ASP A 141 -7.26 4.81 -1.27
C ASP A 141 -6.14 3.78 -1.09
N SER A 142 -5.02 4.17 -0.46
CA SER A 142 -3.92 3.28 -0.11
C SER A 142 -3.93 2.85 1.37
N SER A 143 -5.05 2.99 2.08
CA SER A 143 -5.17 2.69 3.51
C SER A 143 -4.14 3.43 4.37
N GLY A 144 -3.90 4.72 4.08
CA GLY A 144 -2.83 5.50 4.71
C GLY A 144 -3.02 5.69 6.21
N ILE A 145 -4.25 5.92 6.68
CA ILE A 145 -4.57 6.05 8.11
C ILE A 145 -4.45 4.70 8.81
N THR A 146 -4.99 3.64 8.23
CA THR A 146 -4.90 2.28 8.78
C THR A 146 -3.45 1.85 8.91
N THR A 147 -2.62 2.14 7.91
CA THR A 147 -1.17 1.88 7.94
C THR A 147 -0.51 2.58 9.12
N GLN A 148 -0.77 3.88 9.32
CA GLN A 148 -0.20 4.62 10.44
C GLN A 148 -0.62 4.04 11.79
N ILE A 149 -1.92 3.78 11.98
CA ILE A 149 -2.47 3.29 13.26
C ILE A 149 -1.87 1.92 13.61
N LEU A 150 -1.86 0.97 12.66
CA LEU A 150 -1.28 -0.35 12.91
C LEU A 150 0.23 -0.26 13.16
N HIS A 151 0.95 0.61 12.41
CA HIS A 151 2.39 0.79 12.60
C HIS A 151 2.74 1.33 13.99
N ILE A 152 2.06 2.38 14.47
CA ILE A 152 2.33 2.94 15.81
C ILE A 152 1.89 2.01 16.95
N LEU A 153 1.00 1.05 16.68
CA LEU A 153 0.62 -0.02 17.59
C LEU A 153 1.61 -1.20 17.60
N GLY A 154 2.62 -1.17 16.71
CA GLY A 154 3.71 -2.15 16.69
C GLY A 154 3.47 -3.35 15.79
N TYR A 155 2.58 -3.24 14.79
CA TYR A 155 2.51 -4.24 13.71
C TYR A 155 3.70 -4.08 12.77
N ASP A 156 4.23 -5.21 12.29
CA ASP A 156 5.29 -5.23 11.27
C ASP A 156 4.68 -5.11 9.87
N PHE A 157 5.44 -4.50 8.95
CA PHE A 157 5.01 -4.22 7.59
C PHE A 157 6.01 -4.71 6.55
N ILE A 158 5.48 -5.24 5.47
CA ILE A 158 6.13 -5.40 4.18
C ILE A 158 5.29 -4.70 3.11
N THR A 159 5.82 -4.55 1.92
CA THR A 159 5.08 -4.01 0.78
C THR A 159 4.59 -5.13 -0.14
N ASP A 160 3.63 -4.82 -1.00
CA ASP A 160 3.24 -5.68 -2.09
C ASP A 160 4.40 -5.96 -3.06
N ILE A 161 5.33 -5.01 -3.24
CA ILE A 161 6.59 -5.22 -3.98
C ILE A 161 7.42 -6.35 -3.35
N ASP A 162 7.53 -6.39 -2.01
CA ASP A 162 8.28 -7.45 -1.31
C ASP A 162 7.64 -8.81 -1.55
N VAL A 163 6.31 -8.87 -1.51
CA VAL A 163 5.55 -10.11 -1.79
C VAL A 163 5.73 -10.53 -3.23
N ASP A 164 5.63 -9.60 -4.19
CA ASP A 164 5.81 -9.92 -5.60
C ASP A 164 7.22 -10.41 -5.91
N LYS A 165 8.25 -9.77 -5.37
CA LYS A 165 9.64 -10.18 -5.56
C LYS A 165 9.96 -11.50 -4.87
N ASN A 166 9.40 -11.76 -3.68
CA ASN A 166 9.63 -12.95 -2.87
C ASN A 166 8.35 -13.49 -2.24
N PRO A 167 7.47 -14.18 -3.00
CA PRO A 167 6.19 -14.69 -2.49
C PRO A 167 6.31 -15.60 -1.25
N LYS A 168 7.47 -16.24 -1.08
CA LYS A 168 7.71 -17.13 0.08
C LYS A 168 7.89 -16.36 1.39
N ILE A 169 8.04 -15.05 1.36
CA ILE A 169 8.19 -14.22 2.57
C ILE A 169 7.00 -14.41 3.53
N LEU A 170 5.80 -14.60 2.98
CA LEU A 170 4.56 -14.79 3.76
C LEU A 170 4.60 -16.03 4.64
N GLN A 171 5.38 -17.05 4.28
CA GLN A 171 5.52 -18.29 5.06
C GLN A 171 6.22 -18.09 6.42
N ASN A 172 6.84 -16.94 6.63
CA ASN A 172 7.51 -16.60 7.89
C ASN A 172 6.53 -16.09 8.96
N TYR A 173 5.26 -15.85 8.61
CA TYR A 173 4.27 -15.22 9.48
C TYR A 173 3.09 -16.15 9.76
N GLU A 174 2.52 -16.02 10.96
CA GLU A 174 1.34 -16.77 11.38
C GLU A 174 0.05 -16.15 10.83
N THR A 175 0.03 -14.82 10.72
CA THR A 175 -1.11 -14.04 10.21
C THR A 175 -0.63 -13.02 9.19
N VAL A 176 -1.36 -12.91 8.09
CA VAL A 176 -1.14 -11.90 7.04
C VAL A 176 -2.37 -11.00 6.96
N ILE A 177 -2.14 -9.70 7.15
CA ILE A 177 -3.18 -8.67 7.01
C ILE A 177 -3.01 -7.98 5.66
N LEU A 178 -4.07 -7.97 4.88
CA LEU A 178 -4.18 -7.19 3.66
C LEU A 178 -4.93 -5.89 3.96
N LEU A 179 -4.37 -4.79 3.53
CA LEU A 179 -5.02 -3.49 3.45
C LEU A 179 -5.82 -3.38 2.15
N HIS A 180 -5.85 -2.21 1.54
CA HIS A 180 -6.44 -2.02 0.22
C HIS A 180 -5.51 -2.55 -0.90
N ASN A 181 -5.13 -3.82 -0.84
CA ASN A 181 -4.33 -4.48 -1.87
C ASN A 181 -5.22 -4.93 -3.04
N GLU A 182 -5.83 -3.99 -3.71
CA GLU A 182 -6.79 -4.21 -4.80
C GLU A 182 -6.10 -4.72 -6.07
N TYR A 183 -4.99 -4.07 -6.43
CA TYR A 183 -4.21 -4.37 -7.63
C TYR A 183 -3.03 -5.26 -7.28
N VAL A 184 -3.05 -6.51 -7.76
CA VAL A 184 -2.03 -7.50 -7.45
C VAL A 184 -1.59 -8.27 -8.70
N THR A 185 -0.38 -8.82 -8.68
CA THR A 185 0.05 -9.75 -9.72
C THR A 185 -0.52 -11.15 -9.47
N GLN A 186 -0.63 -11.98 -10.53
CA GLN A 186 -1.01 -13.40 -10.38
C GLN A 186 -0.14 -14.10 -9.33
N LYS A 187 1.16 -13.81 -9.31
CA LYS A 187 2.11 -14.42 -8.37
C LYS A 187 1.83 -14.02 -6.91
N MET A 188 1.46 -12.77 -6.67
CA MET A 188 1.02 -12.31 -5.34
C MET A 188 -0.28 -12.97 -4.95
N PHE A 189 -1.26 -13.01 -5.84
CA PHE A 189 -2.54 -13.66 -5.62
C PHE A 189 -2.35 -15.12 -5.18
N ASP A 190 -1.55 -15.89 -5.92
CA ASP A 190 -1.26 -17.29 -5.59
C ASP A 190 -0.59 -17.45 -4.23
N ALA A 191 0.35 -16.57 -3.88
CA ALA A 191 1.06 -16.62 -2.60
C ALA A 191 0.16 -16.26 -1.42
N ILE A 192 -0.63 -15.20 -1.56
CA ILE A 192 -1.55 -14.72 -0.53
C ILE A 192 -2.63 -15.77 -0.29
N THR A 193 -3.31 -16.24 -1.33
CA THR A 193 -4.43 -17.19 -1.20
C THR A 193 -3.99 -18.58 -0.75
N ALA A 194 -2.70 -18.92 -0.89
CA ALA A 194 -2.14 -20.14 -0.29
C ALA A 194 -1.87 -20.03 1.22
N HIS A 195 -1.90 -18.83 1.81
CA HIS A 195 -1.71 -18.65 3.25
C HIS A 195 -2.96 -19.09 4.03
N THR A 196 -2.77 -19.61 5.24
CA THR A 196 -3.86 -20.26 6.02
C THR A 196 -4.55 -19.35 7.01
N ASN A 197 -4.03 -18.14 7.24
CA ASN A 197 -4.63 -17.19 8.17
C ASN A 197 -4.51 -15.77 7.62
N LEU A 198 -5.54 -15.33 6.92
CA LEU A 198 -5.64 -14.03 6.27
C LEU A 198 -6.66 -13.14 6.97
N ILE A 199 -6.37 -11.86 7.04
CA ILE A 199 -7.32 -10.83 7.45
C ILE A 199 -7.36 -9.77 6.36
N PHE A 200 -8.48 -9.65 5.68
CA PHE A 200 -8.71 -8.63 4.67
C PHE A 200 -9.40 -7.44 5.31
N LEU A 201 -8.75 -6.29 5.30
CA LEU A 201 -9.31 -5.04 5.83
C LEU A 201 -9.95 -4.16 4.75
N SER A 202 -10.00 -4.64 3.51
CA SER A 202 -10.67 -3.96 2.40
C SER A 202 -11.52 -4.93 1.61
N PRO A 203 -12.79 -4.59 1.33
CA PRO A 203 -13.70 -5.45 0.58
C PRO A 203 -13.20 -5.85 -0.82
N ASN A 204 -12.51 -4.99 -1.53
CA ASN A 204 -12.00 -5.25 -2.87
C ASN A 204 -10.50 -5.62 -2.93
N ALA A 205 -9.91 -6.07 -1.84
CA ALA A 205 -8.57 -6.65 -1.90
C ALA A 205 -8.53 -7.84 -2.87
N LEU A 206 -7.46 -7.96 -3.65
CA LEU A 206 -7.26 -8.98 -4.69
C LEU A 206 -8.28 -8.89 -5.85
N TYR A 207 -8.69 -7.70 -6.24
CA TYR A 207 -9.76 -7.49 -7.22
C TYR A 207 -9.26 -7.44 -8.67
N ALA A 208 -8.12 -6.79 -8.92
CA ALA A 208 -7.60 -6.55 -10.25
C ALA A 208 -6.19 -7.09 -10.46
N GLU A 209 -5.93 -7.67 -11.63
CA GLU A 209 -4.63 -8.19 -12.02
C GLU A 209 -3.80 -7.13 -12.72
N ILE A 210 -2.55 -6.99 -12.27
CA ILE A 210 -1.54 -6.12 -12.88
C ILE A 210 -0.30 -6.90 -13.29
N GLU A 211 0.43 -6.34 -14.27
CA GLU A 211 1.82 -6.69 -14.55
C GLU A 211 2.76 -5.59 -14.06
N VAL A 212 3.91 -5.97 -13.52
CA VAL A 212 4.90 -5.06 -12.93
C VAL A 212 6.17 -5.04 -13.75
N ASN A 213 6.61 -3.85 -14.14
CA ASN A 213 7.90 -3.63 -14.80
C ASN A 213 8.86 -2.96 -13.81
N TYR A 214 9.77 -3.74 -13.24
CA TYR A 214 10.78 -3.25 -12.30
C TYR A 214 11.94 -2.48 -12.95
N ASP A 215 12.12 -2.57 -14.26
CA ASP A 215 13.16 -1.80 -14.94
C ASP A 215 12.78 -0.30 -15.01
N ASN A 216 11.49 -0.02 -15.06
CA ASN A 216 10.92 1.32 -15.14
C ASN A 216 10.12 1.71 -13.88
N ASN A 217 9.93 0.80 -12.92
CA ASN A 217 9.03 0.96 -11.76
C ASN A 217 7.61 1.36 -12.16
N THR A 218 7.01 0.60 -13.08
CA THR A 218 5.65 0.84 -13.55
C THR A 218 4.76 -0.38 -13.42
N ILE A 219 3.44 -0.13 -13.36
CA ILE A 219 2.39 -1.15 -13.42
C ILE A 219 1.51 -0.93 -14.64
N GLU A 220 0.96 -2.04 -15.17
CA GLU A 220 -0.04 -2.06 -16.23
C GLU A 220 -1.23 -2.91 -15.79
N LEU A 221 -2.46 -2.44 -16.04
CA LEU A 221 -3.67 -3.21 -15.76
C LEU A 221 -3.85 -4.31 -16.81
N ILE A 222 -4.07 -5.55 -16.36
CA ILE A 222 -4.29 -6.71 -17.22
C ILE A 222 -5.76 -7.11 -17.23
N HIS A 223 -6.35 -7.28 -16.03
CA HIS A 223 -7.76 -7.68 -15.87
C HIS A 223 -8.38 -7.02 -14.63
N GLY A 224 -9.70 -6.77 -14.71
CA GLY A 224 -10.49 -6.28 -13.59
C GLY A 224 -11.12 -4.92 -13.87
N HIS A 225 -12.10 -4.51 -13.09
CA HIS A 225 -12.84 -3.26 -13.26
C HIS A 225 -13.42 -3.07 -14.66
N ASP A 226 -14.05 -4.12 -15.22
CA ASP A 226 -14.57 -4.15 -16.59
C ASP A 226 -13.49 -3.96 -17.68
N TYR A 227 -12.22 -4.25 -17.36
CA TYR A 227 -11.13 -4.26 -18.33
C TYR A 227 -10.47 -5.65 -18.42
N PRO A 228 -10.33 -6.23 -19.64
CA PRO A 228 -11.04 -5.81 -20.84
C PRO A 228 -12.58 -5.93 -20.64
N PRO A 229 -13.39 -5.28 -21.47
CA PRO A 229 -14.85 -5.21 -21.27
C PRO A 229 -15.49 -6.56 -20.93
N GLY A 230 -16.24 -6.62 -19.83
CA GLY A 230 -16.89 -7.82 -19.32
C GLY A 230 -16.08 -8.64 -18.29
N VAL A 231 -14.90 -8.16 -17.88
CA VAL A 231 -14.09 -8.77 -16.81
C VAL A 231 -14.16 -7.88 -15.56
N SER A 232 -15.17 -8.08 -14.73
CA SER A 232 -15.36 -7.26 -13.52
C SER A 232 -14.33 -7.59 -12.44
N ASN A 233 -14.08 -8.88 -12.16
CA ASN A 233 -13.06 -9.33 -11.23
C ASN A 233 -12.00 -10.16 -11.98
N ALA A 234 -10.74 -9.92 -11.70
CA ALA A 234 -9.62 -10.60 -12.37
C ALA A 234 -9.41 -12.03 -11.86
N PHE A 235 -9.74 -12.29 -10.60
CA PHE A 235 -9.44 -13.54 -9.93
C PHE A 235 -10.71 -14.24 -9.45
N ASP A 236 -10.78 -15.54 -9.69
CA ASP A 236 -11.84 -16.38 -9.12
C ASP A 236 -11.49 -16.71 -7.66
N TYR A 237 -11.83 -15.78 -6.76
CA TYR A 237 -11.62 -15.95 -5.33
C TYR A 237 -12.97 -16.08 -4.60
N GLU A 238 -13.03 -16.99 -3.60
CA GLU A 238 -14.26 -17.44 -2.94
C GLU A 238 -14.93 -16.39 -2.03
N ILE A 239 -14.70 -15.10 -2.23
CA ILE A 239 -15.48 -14.04 -1.60
C ILE A 239 -16.72 -13.84 -2.47
N GLU A 240 -17.91 -13.95 -1.88
CA GLU A 240 -19.15 -13.71 -2.62
C GLU A 240 -19.14 -12.32 -3.26
N GLU A 241 -19.57 -12.23 -4.53
CA GLU A 241 -19.55 -11.01 -5.32
C GLU A 241 -20.16 -9.79 -4.58
N GLN A 242 -21.21 -10.00 -3.78
CA GLN A 242 -21.83 -8.97 -2.95
C GLN A 242 -20.88 -8.33 -1.91
N PHE A 243 -19.81 -8.99 -1.52
CA PHE A 243 -18.82 -8.45 -0.59
C PHE A 243 -17.70 -7.69 -1.30
N HIS A 244 -17.57 -7.83 -2.61
CA HIS A 244 -16.69 -7.02 -3.44
C HIS A 244 -17.35 -5.69 -3.86
N GLU A 245 -18.69 -5.60 -3.80
CA GLU A 245 -19.45 -4.42 -4.20
C GLU A 245 -19.73 -3.46 -3.03
N TYR A 246 -18.73 -3.17 -2.21
CA TYR A 246 -18.83 -2.24 -1.09
C TYR A 246 -19.19 -0.80 -1.51
N GLU A 247 -19.06 -0.45 -2.77
CA GLU A 247 -19.39 0.89 -3.30
C GLU A 247 -20.83 1.33 -2.99
N TYR A 248 -21.70 0.39 -2.63
CA TYR A 248 -23.08 0.63 -2.24
C TYR A 248 -23.28 0.87 -0.74
N ASP A 249 -22.31 0.52 0.11
CA ASP A 249 -22.40 0.71 1.56
C ASP A 249 -21.35 1.70 2.08
N ASN A 250 -21.55 2.97 1.77
CA ASN A 250 -20.64 4.05 2.18
C ASN A 250 -20.73 4.40 3.67
N GLU A 251 -21.63 3.84 4.46
CA GLU A 251 -21.87 4.30 5.83
C GLU A 251 -21.24 3.42 6.90
N CYS A 252 -20.85 2.18 6.61
CA CYS A 252 -20.21 1.23 7.55
C CYS A 252 -20.74 1.33 8.98
N LEU A 253 -22.02 1.13 9.15
CA LEU A 253 -22.69 1.31 10.44
C LEU A 253 -22.26 0.26 11.47
N GLU A 254 -21.92 -0.94 11.01
CA GLU A 254 -21.49 -2.06 11.84
C GLU A 254 -20.25 -2.71 11.23
N TRP A 255 -19.23 -2.98 12.04
CA TRP A 255 -18.01 -3.64 11.66
C TRP A 255 -18.12 -5.14 11.88
N GLU A 256 -18.19 -5.91 10.81
CA GLU A 256 -18.32 -7.36 10.83
C GLU A 256 -17.16 -8.02 10.06
N PHE A 257 -16.54 -9.03 10.70
CA PHE A 257 -15.60 -9.91 10.05
C PHE A 257 -16.33 -11.17 9.59
N ILE A 258 -16.38 -11.35 8.29
CA ILE A 258 -17.00 -12.50 7.64
C ILE A 258 -15.95 -13.60 7.52
N GLU A 259 -16.22 -14.79 8.03
CA GLU A 259 -15.33 -15.94 7.91
C GLU A 259 -15.30 -16.43 6.46
N ILE A 260 -14.11 -16.62 5.93
CA ILE A 260 -13.83 -17.19 4.61
C ILE A 260 -12.94 -18.43 4.78
N LYS A 261 -12.73 -19.19 3.71
CA LYS A 261 -12.00 -20.47 3.74
C LYS A 261 -10.67 -20.45 4.48
N ASN A 262 -9.91 -19.37 4.38
CA ASN A 262 -8.56 -19.25 4.94
C ASN A 262 -8.34 -17.98 5.76
N GLY A 263 -9.39 -17.41 6.34
CA GLY A 263 -9.29 -16.22 7.19
C GLY A 263 -10.60 -15.47 7.36
N TYR A 264 -10.48 -14.16 7.43
CA TYR A 264 -11.59 -13.25 7.70
C TYR A 264 -11.55 -12.05 6.76
N HIS A 265 -12.73 -11.58 6.39
CA HIS A 265 -12.90 -10.46 5.50
C HIS A 265 -13.77 -9.40 6.17
N LEU A 266 -13.28 -8.17 6.25
CA LEU A 266 -14.02 -7.05 6.82
C LEU A 266 -15.05 -6.54 5.79
N ASN A 267 -16.26 -6.29 6.24
CA ASN A 267 -17.39 -5.89 5.39
C ASN A 267 -17.31 -4.46 4.84
N CYS A 268 -16.33 -3.67 5.28
CA CYS A 268 -16.26 -2.25 4.95
C CYS A 268 -14.85 -1.69 5.08
N TYR A 269 -14.57 -0.51 4.49
CA TYR A 269 -13.27 0.16 4.59
C TYR A 269 -13.03 0.78 5.95
N PRO A 270 -11.96 0.44 6.67
CA PRO A 270 -11.68 1.00 7.98
C PRO A 270 -10.98 2.36 7.92
N ASP A 271 -10.38 2.76 6.81
CA ASP A 271 -9.40 3.85 6.77
C ASP A 271 -9.94 5.18 7.30
N GLY A 272 -11.19 5.52 6.98
CA GLY A 272 -11.84 6.72 7.49
C GLY A 272 -12.17 6.71 8.99
N SER A 273 -12.12 5.55 9.66
CA SER A 273 -12.70 5.38 11.01
C SER A 273 -11.82 4.65 12.01
N ILE A 274 -10.80 3.92 11.60
CA ILE A 274 -9.98 3.09 12.49
C ILE A 274 -9.33 3.87 13.62
N HIS A 275 -8.98 5.13 13.39
CA HIS A 275 -8.30 6.00 14.36
C HIS A 275 -9.19 6.44 15.53
N TYR A 276 -10.49 6.18 15.49
CA TYR A 276 -11.42 6.39 16.60
C TYR A 276 -12.25 5.14 16.95
N ASN A 277 -11.80 3.96 16.46
CA ASN A 277 -12.50 2.70 16.66
C ASN A 277 -11.58 1.62 17.26
N LEU A 278 -11.32 1.76 18.57
CA LEU A 278 -10.46 0.83 19.30
C LEU A 278 -11.05 -0.59 19.38
N GLU A 279 -12.38 -0.72 19.26
CA GLU A 279 -13.05 -2.03 19.24
C GLU A 279 -12.72 -2.78 17.96
N LEU A 280 -12.70 -2.09 16.81
CA LEU A 280 -12.27 -2.68 15.55
C LEU A 280 -10.81 -3.14 15.62
N ILE A 281 -9.93 -2.31 16.17
CA ILE A 281 -8.50 -2.66 16.34
C ILE A 281 -8.35 -3.89 17.26
N ALA A 282 -9.14 -3.95 18.34
CA ALA A 282 -9.14 -5.12 19.23
C ALA A 282 -9.61 -6.39 18.51
N LYS A 283 -10.65 -6.29 17.66
CA LYS A 283 -11.11 -7.41 16.84
C LYS A 283 -10.02 -7.88 15.88
N ILE A 284 -9.35 -6.96 15.16
CA ILE A 284 -8.24 -7.30 14.24
C ILE A 284 -7.14 -8.08 14.98
N LYS A 285 -6.79 -7.64 16.19
CA LYS A 285 -5.74 -8.29 16.99
C LYS A 285 -6.17 -9.69 17.46
N ASP A 286 -7.43 -9.92 17.75
CA ASP A 286 -7.92 -11.18 18.34
C ASP A 286 -8.16 -12.28 17.28
N LEU A 287 -8.21 -11.93 15.99
CA LEU A 287 -8.23 -12.84 14.85
C LEU A 287 -6.84 -13.42 14.56
#